data_77fb3a1f39214e2dc15e3c35bedc5f7e
#
_entry.id   77fb3a1f39214e2dc15e3c35bedc5f7e
#
_cell.length_a   1.000
_cell.length_b   1.000
_cell.length_c   1.000
_cell.angle_alpha   90.00
_cell.angle_beta   90.00
_cell.angle_gamma   90.00
#
_symmetry.space_group_name_H-M   'P 1'
#
loop_
_entity.id
_entity.type
_entity.pdbx_description
1 polymer ?
#
loop_
_entity_poly.entity_id
_entity_poly.type
_entity_poly.pdbx_seq_one_letter_code
_entity_poly.pdbx_strand_id
1 'polypeptide(L)'
;MRGYGLRSDDEGAFLRDIPLEPQETGRSLEAGVSAAKDLMKQIPRTGLTGEQVIVVGPANRISFADQRMPAVLATPWLIAHLEYAARDAIAPCLEEHERSVGTFIEVEHLAPAPEGFTVTCRARVIHVDGPVVAFQVEAHDGTELLARGIHRRRVIDVARFARRVERKRAARSD
;
A
#
# COMPACT_ATOMS: atom_id res chain seq x y z
N MET A 1 -42.10 3.71 4.08
CA MET A 1 -41.18 2.60 4.39
C MET A 1 -41.00 1.77 3.14
N ARG A 2 -39.86 1.89 2.47
CA ARG A 2 -39.44 0.98 1.40
C ARG A 2 -38.03 0.52 1.76
N GLY A 3 -37.90 -0.76 2.11
CA GLY A 3 -36.62 -1.37 2.46
C GLY A 3 -35.74 -1.53 1.22
N TYR A 4 -34.51 -1.06 1.30
CA TYR A 4 -33.45 -1.38 0.35
C TYR A 4 -32.76 -2.66 0.84
N GLY A 5 -33.09 -3.79 0.21
CA GLY A 5 -32.34 -5.02 0.38
C GLY A 5 -31.02 -4.91 -0.38
N LEU A 6 -29.91 -4.90 0.33
CA LEU A 6 -28.58 -5.03 -0.24
C LEU A 6 -28.40 -6.48 -0.72
N ARG A 7 -28.14 -6.64 -2.02
CA ARG A 7 -27.76 -7.93 -2.61
C ARG A 7 -26.26 -8.16 -2.40
N SER A 8 -25.90 -9.34 -1.97
CA SER A 8 -24.56 -9.77 -1.56
C SER A 8 -23.66 -10.25 -2.71
N ASP A 9 -23.81 -9.74 -3.95
CA ASP A 9 -23.19 -10.34 -5.12
C ASP A 9 -22.10 -9.46 -5.78
N ASP A 10 -21.62 -8.41 -5.11
CA ASP A 10 -20.73 -7.39 -5.71
C ASP A 10 -19.23 -7.56 -5.39
N GLU A 11 -18.82 -8.64 -4.71
CA GLU A 11 -17.38 -8.82 -4.34
C GLU A 11 -16.46 -9.15 -5.54
N GLY A 12 -17.02 -9.48 -6.70
CA GLY A 12 -16.24 -9.90 -7.88
C GLY A 12 -15.99 -8.83 -8.95
N ALA A 13 -16.68 -7.71 -8.91
CA ALA A 13 -16.69 -6.75 -10.02
C ALA A 13 -15.51 -5.76 -10.01
N PHE A 14 -14.99 -5.42 -8.83
CA PHE A 14 -13.97 -4.37 -8.68
C PHE A 14 -12.59 -4.72 -9.29
N LEU A 15 -12.28 -6.01 -9.45
CA LEU A 15 -10.96 -6.45 -9.94
C LEU A 15 -10.86 -6.56 -11.46
N ARG A 16 -11.95 -6.34 -12.22
CA ARG A 16 -11.98 -6.63 -13.66
C ARG A 16 -11.53 -5.48 -14.57
N ASP A 17 -11.51 -4.23 -14.07
CA ASP A 17 -11.31 -3.05 -14.90
C ASP A 17 -10.04 -2.23 -14.56
N ILE A 18 -9.09 -2.80 -13.82
CA ILE A 18 -7.78 -2.14 -13.63
C ILE A 18 -6.89 -2.57 -14.80
N PRO A 19 -6.56 -1.69 -15.75
CA PRO A 19 -5.65 -2.03 -16.84
C PRO A 19 -4.27 -2.36 -16.25
N LEU A 20 -3.85 -3.61 -16.36
CA LEU A 20 -2.47 -4.04 -16.14
C LEU A 20 -1.62 -3.70 -17.40
N GLU A 21 -1.79 -2.51 -17.97
CA GLU A 21 -0.99 -2.08 -19.11
C GLU A 21 0.45 -1.85 -18.64
N PRO A 22 1.43 -2.62 -19.14
CA PRO A 22 2.84 -2.29 -18.97
C PRO A 22 3.12 -1.05 -19.81
N GLN A 23 3.58 0.03 -19.22
CA GLN A 23 4.15 1.13 -19.98
C GLN A 23 5.40 0.62 -20.70
N GLU A 24 5.24 0.31 -21.98
CA GLU A 24 6.32 -0.02 -22.89
C GLU A 24 7.25 1.18 -23.06
N THR A 25 8.36 1.17 -22.33
CA THR A 25 9.56 1.83 -22.80
C THR A 25 10.49 0.74 -23.33
N GLY A 26 10.52 0.62 -24.66
CA GLY A 26 11.36 -0.35 -25.35
C GLY A 26 12.83 -0.21 -25.00
N ARG A 27 13.30 -1.04 -24.09
CA ARG A 27 14.70 -1.40 -23.89
C ARG A 27 14.75 -2.84 -23.38
N SER A 28 15.28 -3.68 -24.25
CA SER A 28 15.88 -5.00 -24.01
C SER A 28 15.44 -5.75 -22.73
N LEU A 29 14.49 -6.68 -22.89
CA LEU A 29 13.94 -7.56 -21.85
C LEU A 29 14.99 -8.48 -21.18
N GLU A 30 16.11 -8.74 -21.80
CA GLU A 30 17.11 -9.69 -21.29
C GLU A 30 17.98 -9.14 -20.14
N ALA A 31 18.24 -7.83 -20.09
CA ALA A 31 19.01 -7.22 -19.00
C ALA A 31 18.18 -7.03 -17.72
N GLY A 32 16.84 -7.00 -17.81
CA GLY A 32 15.94 -6.81 -16.67
C GLY A 32 15.76 -8.08 -15.83
N VAL A 33 15.77 -9.24 -16.44
CA VAL A 33 15.53 -10.53 -15.78
C VAL A 33 16.72 -10.97 -14.93
N SER A 34 17.96 -10.68 -15.35
CA SER A 34 19.16 -11.00 -14.57
C SER A 34 19.30 -10.15 -13.31
N ALA A 35 19.00 -8.86 -13.38
CA ALA A 35 19.10 -7.95 -12.23
C ALA A 35 18.00 -8.16 -11.17
N ALA A 36 16.85 -8.75 -11.54
CA ALA A 36 15.76 -9.04 -10.62
C ALA A 36 16.00 -10.32 -9.80
N LYS A 37 16.87 -11.20 -10.28
CA LYS A 37 17.18 -12.48 -9.62
C LYS A 37 18.09 -12.31 -8.39
N ASP A 38 18.74 -11.17 -8.27
CA ASP A 38 19.65 -10.84 -7.17
C ASP A 38 19.02 -9.94 -6.08
N LEU A 39 17.76 -9.54 -6.25
CA LEU A 39 16.99 -8.79 -5.27
C LEU A 39 16.02 -9.75 -4.57
N MET A 40 15.94 -9.66 -3.27
CA MET A 40 15.15 -10.45 -2.33
C MET A 40 15.73 -11.82 -2.00
N LYS A 41 15.91 -12.04 -0.72
CA LYS A 41 16.27 -13.31 -0.11
C LYS A 41 15.30 -14.44 -0.50
N GLN A 42 14.02 -14.09 -0.62
CA GLN A 42 12.94 -14.98 -1.02
C GLN A 42 11.85 -14.20 -1.75
N ILE A 43 11.37 -14.73 -2.88
CA ILE A 43 10.23 -14.14 -3.59
C ILE A 43 8.98 -14.26 -2.72
N PRO A 44 8.30 -13.14 -2.40
CA PRO A 44 7.05 -13.17 -1.62
C PRO A 44 5.99 -14.02 -2.32
N ARG A 45 5.34 -14.92 -1.57
CA ARG A 45 4.25 -15.73 -2.13
C ARG A 45 2.97 -14.92 -2.20
N THR A 46 2.19 -15.11 -3.25
CA THR A 46 0.79 -14.64 -3.30
C THR A 46 0.03 -15.17 -2.08
N GLY A 47 -0.76 -14.30 -1.45
CA GLY A 47 -1.46 -14.59 -0.22
C GLY A 47 -0.69 -14.25 1.06
N LEU A 48 0.62 -13.92 0.99
CA LEU A 48 1.36 -13.42 2.16
C LEU A 48 0.73 -12.12 2.67
N THR A 49 0.53 -12.04 3.99
CA THR A 49 -0.16 -10.92 4.63
C THR A 49 0.72 -10.18 5.62
N GLY A 50 0.45 -8.90 5.80
CA GLY A 50 0.94 -8.08 6.89
C GLY A 50 -0.20 -7.27 7.48
N GLU A 51 -0.06 -6.87 8.74
CA GLU A 51 -1.12 -6.21 9.48
C GLU A 51 -0.54 -5.09 10.35
N GLN A 52 -1.30 -4.02 10.50
CA GLN A 52 -1.05 -2.93 11.42
C GLN A 52 -2.34 -2.62 12.18
N VAL A 53 -2.21 -2.45 13.49
CA VAL A 53 -3.33 -2.06 14.35
C VAL A 53 -3.04 -0.69 14.92
N ILE A 54 -4.02 0.22 14.81
CA ILE A 54 -3.93 1.57 15.34
C ILE A 54 -5.16 1.90 16.17
N VAL A 55 -4.98 2.73 17.19
CA VAL A 55 -6.09 3.39 17.89
C VAL A 55 -6.19 4.81 17.36
N VAL A 56 -7.38 5.21 16.94
CA VAL A 56 -7.63 6.57 16.47
C VAL A 56 -7.49 7.56 17.64
N GLY A 57 -6.60 8.52 17.50
CA GLY A 57 -6.33 9.50 18.56
C GLY A 57 -5.87 10.85 18.00
N PRO A 58 -5.48 11.79 18.87
CA PRO A 58 -5.11 13.15 18.47
C PRO A 58 -4.04 13.25 17.38
N ALA A 59 -3.12 12.26 17.32
CA ALA A 59 -2.01 12.27 16.37
C ALA A 59 -2.41 11.88 14.95
N ASN A 60 -3.52 11.13 14.77
CA ASN A 60 -3.91 10.56 13.48
C ASN A 60 -5.34 10.92 13.04
N ARG A 61 -6.06 11.73 13.82
CA ARG A 61 -7.36 12.27 13.45
C ARG A 61 -7.24 13.44 12.45
N ILE A 62 -8.36 13.81 11.83
CA ILE A 62 -8.45 15.00 10.98
C ILE A 62 -8.05 16.26 11.78
N SER A 63 -7.11 17.04 11.25
CA SER A 63 -6.62 18.29 11.84
C SER A 63 -6.78 19.51 10.95
N PHE A 64 -7.22 19.31 9.71
CA PHE A 64 -7.33 20.37 8.68
C PHE A 64 -8.78 20.82 8.41
N ALA A 65 -9.74 20.30 9.17
CA ALA A 65 -11.14 20.71 9.13
C ALA A 65 -11.47 21.72 10.25
N ASP A 66 -12.60 22.38 10.13
CA ASP A 66 -13.10 23.30 11.18
C ASP A 66 -13.57 22.52 12.43
N GLN A 67 -13.87 23.25 13.52
CA GLN A 67 -14.26 22.68 14.81
C GLN A 67 -15.59 21.91 14.79
N ARG A 68 -16.38 22.00 13.71
CA ARG A 68 -17.65 21.29 13.54
C ARG A 68 -17.45 19.87 13.02
N MET A 69 -16.23 19.57 12.48
CA MET A 69 -15.91 18.25 11.98
C MET A 69 -15.66 17.27 13.13
N PRO A 70 -16.39 16.14 13.19
CA PRO A 70 -16.12 15.09 14.18
C PRO A 70 -14.68 14.60 14.13
N ALA A 71 -14.14 14.19 15.28
CA ALA A 71 -12.81 13.62 15.40
C ALA A 71 -12.80 12.19 14.84
N VAL A 72 -12.32 12.03 13.62
CA VAL A 72 -12.23 10.74 12.91
C VAL A 72 -10.84 10.55 12.31
N LEU A 73 -10.47 9.30 12.02
CA LEU A 73 -9.20 8.95 11.37
C LEU A 73 -9.04 9.71 10.05
N ALA A 74 -7.91 10.39 9.91
CA ALA A 74 -7.59 11.11 8.68
C ALA A 74 -7.10 10.17 7.58
N THR A 75 -7.56 10.36 6.34
CA THR A 75 -7.17 9.56 5.18
C THR A 75 -5.66 9.41 4.98
N PRO A 76 -4.80 10.46 5.16
CA PRO A 76 -3.36 10.29 5.07
C PRO A 76 -2.79 9.26 6.07
N TRP A 77 -3.32 9.23 7.28
CA TRP A 77 -2.89 8.26 8.29
C TRP A 77 -3.38 6.84 8.00
N LEU A 78 -4.63 6.70 7.52
CA LEU A 78 -5.14 5.43 7.03
C LEU A 78 -4.21 4.86 5.93
N ILE A 79 -3.89 5.67 4.92
CA ILE A 79 -2.97 5.28 3.83
C ILE A 79 -1.60 4.89 4.38
N ALA A 80 -1.02 5.66 5.31
CA ALA A 80 0.27 5.33 5.89
C ALA A 80 0.28 3.95 6.58
N HIS A 81 -0.78 3.60 7.30
CA HIS A 81 -0.87 2.31 7.98
C HIS A 81 -1.12 1.14 7.01
N LEU A 82 -1.85 1.36 5.92
CA LEU A 82 -1.95 0.37 4.84
C LEU A 82 -0.58 0.14 4.16
N GLU A 83 0.22 1.20 3.95
CA GLU A 83 1.59 1.08 3.46
C GLU A 83 2.51 0.33 4.44
N TYR A 84 2.37 0.59 5.75
CA TYR A 84 3.15 -0.13 6.78
C TYR A 84 2.78 -1.61 6.80
N ALA A 85 1.50 -1.96 6.72
CA ALA A 85 1.06 -3.34 6.64
C ALA A 85 1.67 -4.06 5.41
N ALA A 86 1.68 -3.41 4.25
CA ALA A 86 2.28 -3.95 3.03
C ALA A 86 3.82 -4.09 3.13
N ARG A 87 4.50 -3.12 3.76
CA ARG A 87 5.94 -3.18 4.04
C ARG A 87 6.26 -4.39 4.92
N ASP A 88 5.51 -4.56 6.00
CA ASP A 88 5.76 -5.58 7.00
C ASP A 88 5.46 -6.99 6.46
N ALA A 89 4.48 -7.12 5.54
CA ALA A 89 4.21 -8.37 4.85
C ALA A 89 5.45 -8.96 4.15
N ILE A 90 6.24 -8.12 3.49
CA ILE A 90 7.39 -8.58 2.69
C ILE A 90 8.74 -8.39 3.38
N ALA A 91 8.79 -7.72 4.53
CA ALA A 91 10.05 -7.49 5.25
C ALA A 91 10.87 -8.78 5.50
N PRO A 92 10.27 -9.93 5.86
CA PRO A 92 11.02 -11.18 6.02
C PRO A 92 11.62 -11.75 4.74
N CYS A 93 11.16 -11.30 3.57
CA CYS A 93 11.63 -11.74 2.26
C CYS A 93 12.83 -10.93 1.74
N LEU A 94 13.20 -9.83 2.41
CA LEU A 94 14.23 -8.90 1.98
C LEU A 94 15.58 -9.23 2.59
N GLU A 95 16.66 -8.94 1.84
CA GLU A 95 18.02 -8.96 2.37
C GLU A 95 18.26 -7.75 3.31
N GLU A 96 19.34 -7.80 4.10
CA GLU A 96 19.67 -6.75 5.07
C GLU A 96 19.88 -5.37 4.42
N HIS A 97 20.47 -5.35 3.24
CA HIS A 97 20.74 -4.12 2.46
C HIS A 97 19.54 -3.64 1.63
N GLU A 98 18.42 -4.35 1.67
CA GLU A 98 17.22 -4.02 0.90
C GLU A 98 16.13 -3.37 1.74
N ARG A 99 15.32 -2.58 1.08
CA ARG A 99 14.07 -2.01 1.61
C ARG A 99 13.03 -1.95 0.50
N SER A 100 11.78 -1.70 0.86
CA SER A 100 10.74 -1.43 -0.14
C SER A 100 10.19 -0.02 -0.01
N VAL A 101 9.88 0.59 -1.15
CA VAL A 101 9.25 1.92 -1.25
C VAL A 101 7.91 1.81 -1.95
N GLY A 102 6.93 2.61 -1.53
CA GLY A 102 5.65 2.73 -2.23
C GLY A 102 5.83 3.37 -3.60
N THR A 103 5.14 2.86 -4.62
CA THR A 103 5.19 3.39 -5.99
C THR A 103 3.83 3.70 -6.57
N PHE A 104 2.77 3.11 -6.02
CA PHE A 104 1.39 3.32 -6.43
C PHE A 104 0.47 3.02 -5.25
N ILE A 105 -0.57 3.81 -5.06
CA ILE A 105 -1.65 3.53 -4.15
C ILE A 105 -2.96 4.08 -4.69
N GLU A 106 -3.99 3.25 -4.64
CA GLU A 106 -5.37 3.59 -4.94
C GLU A 106 -6.24 3.00 -3.84
N VAL A 107 -6.94 3.86 -3.11
CA VAL A 107 -7.72 3.49 -1.92
C VAL A 107 -9.04 4.25 -1.90
N GLU A 108 -10.13 3.50 -1.76
CA GLU A 108 -11.44 4.05 -1.39
C GLU A 108 -11.53 4.10 0.14
N HIS A 109 -11.79 5.27 0.70
CA HIS A 109 -12.11 5.47 2.12
C HIS A 109 -13.63 5.49 2.26
N LEU A 110 -14.21 4.41 2.75
CA LEU A 110 -15.64 4.10 2.66
C LEU A 110 -16.44 4.53 3.88
N ALA A 111 -15.81 4.50 5.07
CA ALA A 111 -16.48 4.80 6.32
C ALA A 111 -15.55 5.51 7.31
N PRO A 112 -16.06 6.37 8.20
CA PRO A 112 -15.28 7.05 9.21
C PRO A 112 -14.94 6.13 10.38
N ALA A 113 -13.73 6.24 10.93
CA ALA A 113 -13.37 5.66 12.22
C ALA A 113 -13.28 6.75 13.29
N PRO A 114 -14.17 6.80 14.28
CA PRO A 114 -14.15 7.79 15.35
C PRO A 114 -12.91 7.69 16.25
N GLU A 115 -12.55 8.79 16.92
CA GLU A 115 -11.52 8.79 17.96
C GLU A 115 -11.85 7.77 19.04
N GLY A 116 -10.83 7.00 19.47
CA GLY A 116 -10.95 5.88 20.41
C GLY A 116 -11.18 4.52 19.76
N PHE A 117 -11.55 4.46 18.49
CA PHE A 117 -11.74 3.19 17.78
C PHE A 117 -10.41 2.55 17.40
N THR A 118 -10.38 1.22 17.44
CA THR A 118 -9.25 0.42 16.95
C THR A 118 -9.47 0.06 15.50
N VAL A 119 -8.50 0.36 14.65
CA VAL A 119 -8.52 0.07 13.21
C VAL A 119 -7.44 -0.93 12.88
N THR A 120 -7.80 -2.01 12.22
CA THR A 120 -6.89 -3.02 11.67
C THR A 120 -6.71 -2.79 10.19
N CYS A 121 -5.48 -2.45 9.78
CA CYS A 121 -5.06 -2.30 8.40
C CYS A 121 -4.35 -3.58 7.94
N ARG A 122 -4.81 -4.20 6.88
CA ARG A 122 -4.25 -5.44 6.34
C ARG A 122 -3.80 -5.24 4.89
N ALA A 123 -2.67 -5.86 4.55
CA ALA A 123 -2.19 -5.96 3.18
C ALA A 123 -1.94 -7.43 2.83
N ARG A 124 -2.36 -7.86 1.64
CA ARG A 124 -2.18 -9.20 1.12
C ARG A 124 -1.51 -9.15 -0.25
N VAL A 125 -0.41 -9.85 -0.43
CA VAL A 125 0.27 -9.98 -1.72
C VAL A 125 -0.65 -10.63 -2.74
N ILE A 126 -0.87 -9.98 -3.89
CA ILE A 126 -1.69 -10.48 -5.00
C ILE A 126 -0.87 -10.76 -6.26
N HIS A 127 0.29 -10.09 -6.43
CA HIS A 127 1.15 -10.29 -7.59
C HIS A 127 2.59 -9.88 -7.28
N VAL A 128 3.55 -10.56 -7.91
CA VAL A 128 4.99 -10.23 -7.84
C VAL A 128 5.55 -10.24 -9.25
N ASP A 129 6.18 -9.14 -9.66
CA ASP A 129 6.87 -8.98 -10.93
C ASP A 129 8.27 -8.39 -10.68
N GLY A 130 9.28 -9.25 -10.69
CA GLY A 130 10.64 -8.89 -10.33
C GLY A 130 10.67 -8.17 -8.96
N PRO A 131 11.19 -6.93 -8.90
CA PRO A 131 11.27 -6.17 -7.66
C PRO A 131 9.95 -5.49 -7.25
N VAL A 132 8.88 -5.61 -8.05
CA VAL A 132 7.59 -4.97 -7.77
C VAL A 132 6.63 -5.97 -7.16
N VAL A 133 6.07 -5.62 -6.02
CA VAL A 133 5.06 -6.41 -5.31
C VAL A 133 3.76 -5.62 -5.24
N ALA A 134 2.67 -6.23 -5.70
CA ALA A 134 1.33 -5.66 -5.63
C ALA A 134 0.53 -6.30 -4.49
N PHE A 135 -0.26 -5.48 -3.82
CA PHE A 135 -1.07 -5.84 -2.67
C PHE A 135 -2.52 -5.41 -2.86
N GLN A 136 -3.43 -6.25 -2.43
CA GLN A 136 -4.75 -5.82 -2.00
C GLN A 136 -4.61 -5.29 -0.58
N VAL A 137 -5.20 -4.13 -0.30
CA VAL A 137 -5.19 -3.50 1.03
C VAL A 137 -6.60 -3.24 1.51
N GLU A 138 -6.82 -3.39 2.82
CA GLU A 138 -8.11 -3.15 3.47
C GLU A 138 -7.93 -2.67 4.90
N ALA A 139 -8.91 -1.96 5.43
CA ALA A 139 -8.97 -1.53 6.82
C ALA A 139 -10.37 -1.77 7.40
N HIS A 140 -10.42 -2.26 8.64
CA HIS A 140 -11.64 -2.56 9.40
C HIS A 140 -11.53 -2.03 10.83
N ASP A 141 -12.67 -1.65 11.42
CA ASP A 141 -12.76 -1.31 12.86
C ASP A 141 -13.40 -2.42 13.72
N GLY A 142 -13.62 -3.59 13.11
CA GLY A 142 -14.28 -4.72 13.75
C GLY A 142 -15.80 -4.77 13.50
N THR A 143 -16.41 -3.68 13.03
CA THR A 143 -17.84 -3.61 12.69
C THR A 143 -18.06 -3.46 11.19
N GLU A 144 -17.24 -2.66 10.52
CA GLU A 144 -17.39 -2.40 9.10
C GLU A 144 -16.06 -2.25 8.36
N LEU A 145 -16.12 -2.33 7.04
CA LEU A 145 -15.00 -2.06 6.13
C LEU A 145 -14.83 -0.54 6.00
N LEU A 146 -13.70 -0.04 6.49
CA LEU A 146 -13.37 1.39 6.46
C LEU A 146 -12.70 1.82 5.15
N ALA A 147 -11.91 0.91 4.57
CA ALA A 147 -11.21 1.20 3.31
C ALA A 147 -10.82 -0.10 2.60
N ARG A 148 -10.68 0.01 1.29
CA ARG A 148 -10.11 -1.03 0.42
C ARG A 148 -9.34 -0.41 -0.73
N GLY A 149 -8.43 -1.18 -1.34
CA GLY A 149 -7.69 -0.68 -2.49
C GLY A 149 -6.54 -1.57 -2.94
N ILE A 150 -5.70 -0.97 -3.79
CA ILE A 150 -4.49 -1.60 -4.34
C ILE A 150 -3.28 -0.75 -4.00
N HIS A 151 -2.21 -1.40 -3.58
CA HIS A 151 -0.92 -0.77 -3.32
C HIS A 151 0.20 -1.52 -4.03
N ARG A 152 1.18 -0.80 -4.58
CA ARG A 152 2.39 -1.41 -5.15
C ARG A 152 3.62 -0.87 -4.43
N ARG A 153 4.52 -1.77 -4.09
CA ARG A 153 5.84 -1.44 -3.53
C ARG A 153 6.93 -1.97 -4.44
N ARG A 154 8.06 -1.29 -4.45
CA ARG A 154 9.26 -1.72 -5.16
C ARG A 154 10.38 -1.99 -4.16
N VAL A 155 10.98 -3.15 -4.25
CA VAL A 155 12.21 -3.48 -3.52
C VAL A 155 13.38 -2.73 -4.16
N ILE A 156 14.22 -2.14 -3.32
CA ILE A 156 15.37 -1.35 -3.70
C ILE A 156 16.60 -1.76 -2.87
N ASP A 157 17.78 -1.70 -3.48
CA ASP A 157 19.04 -1.65 -2.78
C ASP A 157 19.24 -0.25 -2.18
N VAL A 158 19.47 -0.18 -0.87
CA VAL A 158 19.54 1.10 -0.13
C VAL A 158 20.72 1.96 -0.61
N ALA A 159 21.89 1.35 -0.84
CA ALA A 159 23.08 2.10 -1.25
C ALA A 159 22.91 2.68 -2.67
N ARG A 160 22.34 1.88 -3.59
CA ARG A 160 22.04 2.33 -4.95
C ARG A 160 20.99 3.45 -4.96
N PHE A 161 19.97 3.33 -4.12
CA PHE A 161 18.93 4.33 -3.97
C PHE A 161 19.50 5.64 -3.39
N ALA A 162 20.32 5.57 -2.34
CA ALA A 162 20.99 6.72 -1.76
C ALA A 162 21.84 7.49 -2.79
N ARG A 163 22.67 6.77 -3.59
CA ARG A 163 23.45 7.39 -4.67
C ARG A 163 22.58 8.13 -5.70
N ARG A 164 21.39 7.60 -6.01
CA ARG A 164 20.44 8.27 -6.90
C ARG A 164 19.91 9.58 -6.29
N VAL A 165 19.58 9.55 -4.99
CA VAL A 165 19.11 10.73 -4.25
C VAL A 165 20.18 11.82 -4.23
N GLU A 166 21.45 11.47 -3.93
CA GLU A 166 22.55 12.42 -3.90
C GLU A 166 22.83 13.06 -5.27
N ARG A 167 22.82 12.28 -6.35
CA ARG A 167 22.92 12.84 -7.71
C ARG A 167 21.80 13.85 -8.02
N LYS A 168 20.56 13.56 -7.56
CA LYS A 168 19.44 14.49 -7.75
C LYS A 168 19.60 15.78 -6.93
N ARG A 169 20.20 15.70 -5.74
CA ARG A 169 20.51 16.87 -4.90
C ARG A 169 21.58 17.73 -5.57
N ALA A 170 22.69 17.13 -6.02
CA ALA A 170 23.78 17.84 -6.69
C ALA A 170 23.29 18.59 -7.93
N ALA A 171 22.48 17.94 -8.79
CA ALA A 171 21.94 18.56 -10.01
C ALA A 171 20.94 19.72 -9.76
N ARG A 172 20.57 20.00 -8.52
CA ARG A 172 19.69 21.14 -8.16
C ARG A 172 20.47 22.32 -7.60
N SER A 173 21.74 22.12 -7.26
CA SER A 173 22.63 23.14 -6.67
C SER A 173 23.41 23.95 -7.74
N ASP A 174 23.28 23.54 -9.01
CA ASP A 174 23.73 24.23 -10.22
C ASP A 174 22.56 24.97 -10.89
#